data_5c8782a93c71d4ffb1cebdf6df8a8500
#
_entry.id   5c8782a93c71d4ffb1cebdf6df8a8500
#
_cell.length_a   1.000
_cell.length_b   1.000
_cell.length_c   1.000
_cell.angle_alpha   90.00
_cell.angle_beta   90.00
_cell.angle_gamma   90.00
#
_symmetry.space_group_name_H-M   'P 1'
#
loop_
_entity.id
_entity.type
_entity.pdbx_description
1 polymer ?
#
loop_
_entity_poly.entity_id
_entity_poly.type
_entity_poly.pdbx_seq_one_letter_code
_entity_poly.pdbx_strand_id
1 'polypeptide(L)'
;EQSKKNKKKVLVFAEDVAASGGYLIACAGDEIYANASSIIGSIGVIYSSFGFKDLIQKIGVQRRVYTAGKNKSTLDPFLDEKEEDIQRLKNIQLELHQEFINVVEESRSTKLNKTDVELFSGEFWSGKTSLKLGLIDGIGNAEQILREKFGEDVEIKKFEKSKGWLAKKLSSSEDHADKLISVLEERSIWQKYGF
;
A
#
# COMPACT_ATOMS: atom_id res chain seq x y z
N GLU A 1 -9.75 8.82 14.31
CA GLU A 1 -10.56 9.10 15.52
C GLU A 1 -9.99 10.24 16.36
N GLN A 2 -8.69 10.26 16.70
CA GLN A 2 -8.09 11.32 17.53
C GLN A 2 -8.11 12.70 16.86
N SER A 3 -7.91 12.82 15.55
CA SER A 3 -7.99 14.09 14.83
C SER A 3 -9.39 14.67 14.86
N LYS A 4 -10.42 13.84 14.64
CA LYS A 4 -11.83 14.23 14.73
C LYS A 4 -12.19 14.75 16.13
N LYS A 5 -11.73 14.07 17.21
CA LYS A 5 -11.91 14.54 18.59
C LYS A 5 -11.25 15.90 18.84
N ASN A 6 -10.10 16.15 18.24
CA ASN A 6 -9.33 17.39 18.43
C ASN A 6 -9.66 18.48 17.39
N LYS A 7 -10.64 18.29 16.51
CA LYS A 7 -11.02 19.21 15.41
C LYS A 7 -9.82 19.58 14.51
N LYS A 8 -8.85 18.66 14.34
CA LYS A 8 -7.67 18.85 13.47
C LYS A 8 -7.93 18.18 12.14
N LYS A 9 -7.73 18.89 11.04
CA LYS A 9 -7.75 18.30 9.71
C LYS A 9 -6.48 17.49 9.46
N VAL A 10 -6.66 16.36 8.78
CA VAL A 10 -5.59 15.50 8.28
C VAL A 10 -5.51 15.66 6.78
N LEU A 11 -4.43 16.25 6.30
CA LEU A 11 -4.12 16.36 4.88
C LEU A 11 -3.09 15.29 4.52
N VAL A 12 -3.37 14.50 3.50
CA VAL A 12 -2.49 13.44 3.01
C VAL A 12 -1.85 13.88 1.71
N PHE A 13 -0.55 13.66 1.58
CA PHE A 13 0.22 13.99 0.38
C PHE A 13 0.90 12.74 -0.15
N ALA A 14 0.48 12.30 -1.33
CA ALA A 14 1.11 11.20 -2.06
C ALA A 14 2.16 11.79 -3.00
N GLU A 15 3.43 11.72 -2.62
CA GLU A 15 4.52 12.29 -3.43
C GLU A 15 4.76 11.44 -4.67
N ASP A 16 5.02 10.13 -4.50
CA ASP A 16 5.30 9.22 -5.60
C ASP A 16 4.20 8.16 -5.79
N VAL A 17 3.92 7.37 -4.76
CA VAL A 17 2.96 6.26 -4.84
C VAL A 17 2.07 6.22 -3.61
N ALA A 18 0.75 6.24 -3.81
CA ALA A 18 -0.23 5.84 -2.82
C ALA A 18 -1.21 4.85 -3.49
N ALA A 19 -0.76 3.61 -3.63
CA ALA A 19 -1.51 2.52 -4.27
C ALA A 19 -1.76 1.37 -3.28
N SER A 20 -2.81 0.58 -3.51
CA SER A 20 -3.18 -0.55 -2.66
C SER A 20 -3.29 -0.15 -1.18
N GLY A 21 -2.56 -0.80 -0.28
CA GLY A 21 -2.52 -0.43 1.14
C GLY A 21 -2.10 1.03 1.41
N GLY A 22 -1.26 1.62 0.55
CA GLY A 22 -0.91 3.05 0.64
C GLY A 22 -2.12 3.96 0.40
N TYR A 23 -2.98 3.61 -0.56
CA TYR A 23 -4.21 4.36 -0.80
C TYR A 23 -5.26 4.12 0.29
N LEU A 24 -5.34 2.90 0.81
CA LEU A 24 -6.18 2.59 1.97
C LEU A 24 -5.83 3.48 3.18
N ILE A 25 -4.53 3.68 3.44
CA ILE A 25 -4.05 4.59 4.50
C ILE A 25 -4.39 6.04 4.15
N ALA A 26 -4.22 6.45 2.90
CA ALA A 26 -4.54 7.82 2.45
C ALA A 26 -6.01 8.16 2.67
N CYS A 27 -6.92 7.20 2.52
CA CYS A 27 -8.35 7.37 2.79
C CYS A 27 -8.70 7.70 4.25
N ALA A 28 -7.76 7.58 5.19
CA ALA A 28 -7.94 8.05 6.57
C ALA A 28 -7.84 9.59 6.70
N GLY A 29 -7.37 10.28 5.66
CA GLY A 29 -7.30 11.74 5.61
C GLY A 29 -8.63 12.40 5.28
N ASP A 30 -8.76 13.66 5.66
CA ASP A 30 -9.90 14.50 5.27
C ASP A 30 -9.77 14.99 3.82
N GLU A 31 -8.53 15.17 3.37
CA GLU A 31 -8.20 15.57 2.00
C GLU A 31 -6.92 14.85 1.55
N ILE A 32 -6.87 14.46 0.27
CA ILE A 32 -5.76 13.71 -0.34
C ILE A 32 -5.23 14.53 -1.52
N TYR A 33 -3.94 14.80 -1.53
CA TYR A 33 -3.23 15.50 -2.60
C TYR A 33 -2.14 14.63 -3.17
N ALA A 34 -1.81 14.83 -4.44
CA ALA A 34 -0.75 14.09 -5.12
C ALA A 34 -0.05 14.96 -6.17
N ASN A 35 1.14 14.58 -6.60
CA ASN A 35 1.74 15.14 -7.80
C ASN A 35 1.00 14.63 -9.05
N ALA A 36 1.08 15.35 -10.15
CA ALA A 36 0.40 14.97 -11.40
C ALA A 36 0.82 13.57 -11.92
N SER A 37 2.06 13.16 -11.63
CA SER A 37 2.66 11.87 -12.02
C SER A 37 2.60 10.79 -10.94
N SER A 38 2.11 11.09 -9.73
CA SER A 38 1.98 10.10 -8.66
C SER A 38 1.08 8.94 -9.07
N ILE A 39 1.39 7.75 -8.60
CA ILE A 39 0.59 6.53 -8.83
C ILE A 39 -0.42 6.36 -7.70
N ILE A 40 -1.70 6.34 -8.05
CA ILE A 40 -2.82 6.30 -7.09
C ILE A 40 -3.79 5.17 -7.47
N GLY A 41 -4.43 4.56 -6.49
CA GLY A 41 -5.45 3.53 -6.71
C GLY A 41 -4.97 2.13 -6.37
N SER A 42 -4.99 1.21 -7.34
CA SER A 42 -4.73 -0.22 -7.10
C SER A 42 -5.63 -0.75 -5.97
N ILE A 43 -6.95 -0.46 -6.09
CA ILE A 43 -7.96 -0.86 -5.11
C ILE A 43 -8.33 -2.31 -5.39
N GLY A 44 -7.56 -3.21 -4.81
CA GLY A 44 -7.68 -4.64 -5.00
C GLY A 44 -6.84 -5.41 -4.01
N VAL A 45 -7.03 -6.73 -3.98
CA VAL A 45 -6.29 -7.66 -3.11
C VAL A 45 -5.68 -8.76 -3.96
N ILE A 46 -4.38 -8.97 -3.82
CA ILE A 46 -3.65 -10.03 -4.51
C ILE A 46 -2.96 -10.95 -3.50
N TYR A 47 -2.94 -12.24 -3.80
CA TYR A 47 -2.00 -13.20 -3.25
C TYR A 47 -1.24 -13.83 -4.41
N SER A 48 0.06 -13.83 -4.34
CA SER A 48 0.92 -14.49 -5.32
C SER A 48 1.98 -15.34 -4.62
N SER A 49 2.23 -16.54 -5.14
CA SER A 49 3.20 -17.48 -4.61
C SER A 49 3.84 -18.29 -5.73
N PHE A 50 4.86 -19.06 -5.40
CA PHE A 50 5.50 -20.01 -6.31
C PHE A 50 5.33 -21.43 -5.77
N GLY A 51 5.07 -22.42 -6.65
CA GLY A 51 5.10 -23.83 -6.33
C GLY A 51 6.48 -24.43 -6.57
N PHE A 52 7.08 -25.03 -5.55
CA PHE A 52 8.42 -25.64 -5.62
C PHE A 52 8.42 -27.15 -5.43
N LYS A 53 7.27 -27.80 -5.38
CA LYS A 53 7.12 -29.25 -5.13
C LYS A 53 7.97 -30.08 -6.11
N ASP A 54 7.79 -29.86 -7.41
CA ASP A 54 8.50 -30.62 -8.43
C ASP A 54 9.99 -30.32 -8.45
N LEU A 55 10.38 -29.07 -8.10
CA LEU A 55 11.78 -28.68 -8.02
C LEU A 55 12.50 -29.48 -6.92
N ILE A 56 11.96 -29.49 -5.70
CA ILE A 56 12.60 -30.19 -4.58
C ILE A 56 12.67 -31.71 -4.81
N GLN A 57 11.66 -32.29 -5.48
CA GLN A 57 11.69 -33.71 -5.89
C GLN A 57 12.84 -34.00 -6.84
N LYS A 58 13.06 -33.15 -7.86
CA LYS A 58 14.14 -33.32 -8.84
C LYS A 58 15.55 -33.29 -8.23
N ILE A 59 15.72 -32.55 -7.15
CA ILE A 59 17.00 -32.45 -6.43
C ILE A 59 17.09 -33.40 -5.22
N GLY A 60 16.13 -34.34 -5.07
CA GLY A 60 16.13 -35.34 -4.00
C GLY A 60 15.83 -34.80 -2.60
N VAL A 61 15.21 -33.65 -2.48
CA VAL A 61 14.83 -33.06 -1.19
C VAL A 61 13.39 -33.43 -0.83
N GLN A 62 13.18 -33.84 0.41
CA GLN A 62 11.85 -34.14 0.95
C GLN A 62 11.37 -33.05 1.91
N ARG A 63 10.17 -32.52 1.66
CA ARG A 63 9.49 -31.62 2.60
C ARG A 63 8.83 -32.45 3.70
N ARG A 64 9.16 -32.19 4.96
CA ARG A 64 8.56 -32.83 6.14
C ARG A 64 7.87 -31.77 6.97
N VAL A 65 6.54 -31.91 7.16
CA VAL A 65 5.71 -30.94 7.87
C VAL A 65 5.00 -31.63 9.03
N TYR A 66 5.19 -31.14 10.21
CA TYR A 66 4.53 -31.59 11.44
C TYR A 66 3.75 -30.44 12.03
N THR A 67 2.43 -30.53 12.08
CA THR A 67 1.57 -29.43 12.53
C THR A 67 0.64 -29.88 13.65
N ALA A 68 0.39 -28.98 14.60
CA ALA A 68 -0.75 -29.07 15.49
C ALA A 68 -1.80 -28.06 14.99
N GLY A 69 -2.92 -28.58 14.50
CA GLY A 69 -3.98 -27.85 13.83
C GLY A 69 -4.06 -28.16 12.33
N LYS A 70 -5.25 -28.61 11.89
CA LYS A 70 -5.52 -29.15 10.55
C LYS A 70 -5.09 -28.23 9.39
N ASN A 71 -5.18 -26.91 9.60
CA ASN A 71 -5.00 -25.90 8.55
C ASN A 71 -3.71 -25.08 8.71
N LYS A 72 -2.72 -25.56 9.47
CA LYS A 72 -1.50 -24.78 9.74
C LYS A 72 -0.49 -24.73 8.59
N SER A 73 -0.58 -25.64 7.62
CA SER A 73 0.25 -25.67 6.41
C SER A 73 -0.54 -25.31 5.16
N THR A 74 -1.52 -24.42 5.30
CA THR A 74 -2.29 -23.91 4.16
C THR A 74 -1.36 -23.25 3.15
N LEU A 75 -1.50 -23.63 1.87
CA LEU A 75 -0.75 -23.08 0.73
C LEU A 75 0.78 -23.18 0.90
N ASP A 76 1.30 -24.27 1.49
CA ASP A 76 2.73 -24.54 1.57
C ASP A 76 3.29 -24.70 0.15
N PRO A 77 4.27 -23.85 -0.29
CA PRO A 77 4.76 -23.85 -1.67
C PRO A 77 5.52 -25.11 -2.09
N PHE A 78 5.81 -26.01 -1.14
CA PHE A 78 6.48 -27.30 -1.39
C PHE A 78 5.54 -28.51 -1.37
N LEU A 79 4.25 -28.27 -1.26
CA LEU A 79 3.20 -29.30 -1.28
C LEU A 79 2.20 -29.01 -2.41
N ASP A 80 1.32 -29.99 -2.69
CA ASP A 80 0.19 -29.76 -3.58
C ASP A 80 -0.79 -28.76 -2.95
N GLU A 81 -1.29 -27.88 -3.77
CA GLU A 81 -2.39 -26.99 -3.37
C GLU A 81 -3.68 -27.81 -3.19
N LYS A 82 -4.43 -27.49 -2.16
CA LYS A 82 -5.73 -28.08 -1.89
C LYS A 82 -6.82 -27.10 -2.28
N GLU A 83 -7.82 -27.57 -3.00
CA GLU A 83 -8.94 -26.73 -3.43
C GLU A 83 -9.64 -26.02 -2.25
N GLU A 84 -9.75 -26.71 -1.09
CA GLU A 84 -10.30 -26.12 0.13
C GLU A 84 -9.50 -24.89 0.62
N ASP A 85 -8.17 -24.94 0.48
CA ASP A 85 -7.29 -23.84 0.90
C ASP A 85 -7.37 -22.67 -0.08
N ILE A 86 -7.45 -22.97 -1.38
CA ILE A 86 -7.66 -21.97 -2.44
C ILE A 86 -9.00 -21.24 -2.22
N GLN A 87 -10.09 -21.98 -1.97
CA GLN A 87 -11.39 -21.38 -1.72
C GLN A 87 -11.40 -20.52 -0.45
N ARG A 88 -10.74 -20.97 0.61
CA ARG A 88 -10.61 -20.20 1.84
C ARG A 88 -9.85 -18.90 1.59
N LEU A 89 -8.75 -18.95 0.82
CA LEU A 89 -7.98 -17.76 0.44
C LEU A 89 -8.84 -16.79 -0.38
N LYS A 90 -9.53 -17.31 -1.42
CA LYS A 90 -10.41 -16.47 -2.27
C LYS A 90 -11.50 -15.78 -1.44
N ASN A 91 -12.10 -16.46 -0.50
CA ASN A 91 -13.12 -15.86 0.37
C ASN A 91 -12.53 -14.71 1.21
N ILE A 92 -11.35 -14.92 1.82
CA ILE A 92 -10.66 -13.86 2.57
C ILE A 92 -10.31 -12.69 1.66
N GLN A 93 -9.83 -12.94 0.44
CA GLN A 93 -9.53 -11.87 -0.52
C GLN A 93 -10.78 -11.05 -0.87
N LEU A 94 -11.92 -11.70 -1.09
CA LEU A 94 -13.18 -11.01 -1.36
C LEU A 94 -13.65 -10.16 -0.18
N GLU A 95 -13.55 -10.67 1.04
CA GLU A 95 -13.88 -9.93 2.26
C GLU A 95 -12.98 -8.70 2.41
N LEU A 96 -11.67 -8.85 2.29
CA LEU A 96 -10.72 -7.75 2.38
C LEU A 96 -10.91 -6.72 1.26
N HIS A 97 -11.20 -7.17 0.05
CA HIS A 97 -11.48 -6.28 -1.08
C HIS A 97 -12.76 -5.48 -0.85
N GLN A 98 -13.82 -6.11 -0.34
CA GLN A 98 -15.06 -5.40 -0.02
C GLN A 98 -14.84 -4.37 1.09
N GLU A 99 -14.06 -4.69 2.13
CA GLU A 99 -13.71 -3.72 3.17
C GLU A 99 -12.90 -2.55 2.62
N PHE A 100 -11.97 -2.80 1.69
CA PHE A 100 -11.24 -1.73 1.03
C PHE A 100 -12.18 -0.83 0.22
N ILE A 101 -13.11 -1.40 -0.55
CA ILE A 101 -14.13 -0.66 -1.30
C ILE A 101 -14.95 0.21 -0.33
N ASN A 102 -15.43 -0.35 0.76
CA ASN A 102 -16.23 0.35 1.77
C ASN A 102 -15.49 1.58 2.31
N VAL A 103 -14.20 1.42 2.67
CA VAL A 103 -13.36 2.52 3.16
C VAL A 103 -13.21 3.62 2.12
N VAL A 104 -12.98 3.25 0.85
CA VAL A 104 -12.84 4.23 -0.23
C VAL A 104 -14.17 4.95 -0.48
N GLU A 105 -15.28 4.23 -0.55
CA GLU A 105 -16.61 4.82 -0.73
C GLU A 105 -16.99 5.73 0.44
N GLU A 106 -16.70 5.37 1.68
CA GLU A 106 -16.92 6.21 2.85
C GLU A 106 -16.04 7.47 2.80
N SER A 107 -14.75 7.33 2.52
CA SER A 107 -13.80 8.44 2.49
C SER A 107 -14.05 9.41 1.35
N ARG A 108 -14.32 8.88 0.15
CA ARG A 108 -14.47 9.68 -1.06
C ARG A 108 -15.91 10.04 -1.38
N SER A 109 -16.90 9.27 -0.89
CA SER A 109 -18.33 9.55 -0.94
C SER A 109 -18.81 10.14 -2.29
N THR A 110 -19.32 11.37 -2.26
CA THR A 110 -19.82 12.10 -3.43
C THR A 110 -18.72 12.62 -4.37
N LYS A 111 -17.46 12.52 -3.97
CA LYS A 111 -16.33 12.95 -4.81
C LYS A 111 -16.01 11.95 -5.92
N LEU A 112 -16.34 10.65 -5.73
CA LEU A 112 -16.09 9.61 -6.74
C LEU A 112 -16.89 9.89 -8.01
N ASN A 113 -16.19 9.98 -9.10
CA ASN A 113 -16.80 10.03 -10.42
C ASN A 113 -16.99 8.60 -10.94
N LYS A 114 -18.20 8.06 -10.79
CA LYS A 114 -18.59 6.72 -11.26
C LYS A 114 -18.85 6.77 -12.78
N THR A 115 -17.80 6.99 -13.54
CA THR A 115 -17.79 6.88 -15.00
C THR A 115 -17.63 5.42 -15.43
N ASP A 116 -17.45 5.17 -16.73
CA ASP A 116 -17.25 3.84 -17.32
C ASP A 116 -15.97 3.11 -16.85
N VAL A 117 -15.19 3.73 -15.96
CA VAL A 117 -13.94 3.16 -15.39
C VAL A 117 -14.29 2.34 -14.16
N GLU A 118 -13.86 1.10 -14.14
CA GLU A 118 -14.03 0.18 -13.01
C GLU A 118 -13.02 0.47 -11.91
N LEU A 119 -13.38 1.40 -11.00
CA LEU A 119 -12.48 1.93 -9.96
C LEU A 119 -11.93 0.87 -8.98
N PHE A 120 -12.63 -0.25 -8.86
CA PHE A 120 -12.34 -1.29 -7.87
C PHE A 120 -11.80 -2.58 -8.47
N SER A 121 -11.27 -2.53 -9.70
CA SER A 121 -10.70 -3.69 -10.41
C SER A 121 -9.24 -3.99 -10.05
N GLY A 122 -8.61 -3.13 -9.24
CA GLY A 122 -7.18 -3.20 -8.93
C GLY A 122 -6.30 -2.37 -9.87
N GLU A 123 -6.89 -1.60 -10.78
CA GLU A 123 -6.16 -0.65 -11.64
C GLU A 123 -5.60 0.52 -10.85
N PHE A 124 -4.57 1.16 -11.39
CA PHE A 124 -3.96 2.37 -10.84
C PHE A 124 -3.88 3.47 -11.91
N TRP A 125 -3.84 4.70 -11.46
CA TRP A 125 -3.88 5.86 -12.33
C TRP A 125 -2.85 6.91 -11.91
N SER A 126 -2.47 7.77 -12.87
CA SER A 126 -1.70 8.97 -12.55
C SER A 126 -2.50 9.91 -11.63
N GLY A 127 -1.83 10.75 -10.85
CA GLY A 127 -2.49 11.76 -10.02
C GLY A 127 -3.46 12.63 -10.83
N LYS A 128 -3.09 13.01 -12.06
CA LYS A 128 -3.95 13.78 -12.95
C LYS A 128 -5.27 13.05 -13.31
N THR A 129 -5.21 11.74 -13.56
CA THR A 129 -6.40 10.93 -13.81
C THR A 129 -7.18 10.69 -12.53
N SER A 130 -6.49 10.42 -11.43
CA SER A 130 -7.09 10.18 -10.12
C SER A 130 -7.88 11.37 -9.59
N LEU A 131 -7.46 12.60 -9.93
CA LEU A 131 -8.24 13.80 -9.64
C LEU A 131 -9.57 13.81 -10.39
N LYS A 132 -9.57 13.43 -11.68
CA LYS A 132 -10.80 13.34 -12.48
C LYS A 132 -11.74 12.25 -11.99
N LEU A 133 -11.18 11.14 -11.48
CA LEU A 133 -11.94 10.03 -10.91
C LEU A 133 -12.43 10.31 -9.48
N GLY A 134 -12.00 11.40 -8.86
CA GLY A 134 -12.38 11.76 -7.50
C GLY A 134 -11.64 10.98 -6.42
N LEU A 135 -10.57 10.28 -6.78
CA LEU A 135 -9.73 9.53 -5.84
C LEU A 135 -8.84 10.45 -4.97
N ILE A 136 -8.55 11.65 -5.45
CA ILE A 136 -7.81 12.70 -4.73
C ILE A 136 -8.55 14.04 -4.83
N ASP A 137 -8.14 15.00 -4.01
CA ASP A 137 -8.78 16.31 -3.89
C ASP A 137 -8.05 17.41 -4.67
N GLY A 138 -6.78 17.20 -5.00
CA GLY A 138 -6.01 18.19 -5.74
C GLY A 138 -4.62 17.71 -6.15
N ILE A 139 -4.02 18.48 -7.04
CA ILE A 139 -2.64 18.29 -7.49
C ILE A 139 -1.76 19.34 -6.82
N GLY A 140 -0.67 18.92 -6.20
CA GLY A 140 0.32 19.78 -5.57
C GLY A 140 1.12 19.05 -4.50
N ASN A 141 2.25 19.64 -4.14
CA ASN A 141 3.08 19.15 -3.04
C ASN A 141 2.65 19.75 -1.69
N ALA A 142 3.17 19.19 -0.60
CA ALA A 142 2.78 19.58 0.74
C ALA A 142 3.03 21.07 1.02
N GLU A 143 4.19 21.60 0.65
CA GLU A 143 4.54 23.00 0.93
C GLU A 143 3.61 23.96 0.20
N GLN A 144 3.41 23.76 -1.10
CA GLN A 144 2.53 24.57 -1.92
C GLN A 144 1.10 24.60 -1.37
N ILE A 145 0.52 23.42 -1.18
CA ILE A 145 -0.89 23.29 -0.72
C ILE A 145 -1.08 23.87 0.69
N LEU A 146 -0.10 23.68 1.58
CA LEU A 146 -0.20 24.24 2.93
C LEU A 146 -0.15 25.76 2.91
N ARG A 147 0.74 26.37 2.09
CA ARG A 147 0.78 27.83 1.93
C ARG A 147 -0.49 28.39 1.28
N GLU A 148 -1.00 27.76 0.24
CA GLU A 148 -2.26 28.16 -0.40
C GLU A 148 -3.45 28.10 0.57
N LYS A 149 -3.51 27.10 1.45
CA LYS A 149 -4.64 26.92 2.39
C LYS A 149 -4.54 27.74 3.66
N PHE A 150 -3.35 27.95 4.19
CA PHE A 150 -3.15 28.52 5.53
C PHE A 150 -2.37 29.85 5.51
N GLY A 151 -1.96 30.29 4.33
CA GLY A 151 -1.19 31.54 4.12
C GLY A 151 0.31 31.28 4.01
N GLU A 152 1.00 32.26 3.40
CA GLU A 152 2.44 32.18 3.14
C GLU A 152 3.29 32.01 4.40
N ASP A 153 2.83 32.57 5.53
CA ASP A 153 3.54 32.53 6.81
C ASP A 153 3.27 31.27 7.63
N VAL A 154 2.65 30.23 7.03
CA VAL A 154 2.36 28.97 7.74
C VAL A 154 3.65 28.30 8.21
N GLU A 155 3.73 28.02 9.52
CA GLU A 155 4.86 27.33 10.10
C GLU A 155 4.72 25.82 9.94
N ILE A 156 5.58 25.21 9.12
CA ILE A 156 5.59 23.77 8.86
C ILE A 156 6.61 23.10 9.80
N LYS A 157 6.13 22.37 10.81
CA LYS A 157 6.98 21.58 11.72
C LYS A 157 7.08 20.14 11.24
N LYS A 158 8.30 19.70 10.90
CA LYS A 158 8.57 18.30 10.56
C LYS A 158 8.76 17.49 11.84
N PHE A 159 7.99 16.40 11.95
CA PHE A 159 8.15 15.41 13.01
C PHE A 159 8.72 14.13 12.39
N GLU A 160 10.02 13.97 12.49
CA GLU A 160 10.70 12.75 12.08
C GLU A 160 11.01 11.89 13.31
N LYS A 161 10.88 10.57 13.17
CA LYS A 161 11.39 9.65 14.20
C LYS A 161 12.91 9.87 14.33
N SER A 162 13.36 10.46 15.43
CA SER A 162 14.81 10.55 15.67
C SER A 162 15.39 9.14 15.72
N LYS A 163 16.27 8.81 14.76
CA LYS A 163 17.09 7.60 14.90
C LYS A 163 17.83 7.72 16.23
N GLY A 164 17.58 6.80 17.16
CA GLY A 164 18.22 6.82 18.47
C GLY A 164 19.74 6.94 18.32
N TRP A 165 20.42 7.59 19.27
CA TRP A 165 21.88 7.81 19.23
C TRP A 165 22.68 6.52 19.02
N LEU A 166 22.18 5.37 19.47
CA LEU A 166 22.75 4.03 19.24
C LEU A 166 22.67 3.63 17.76
N ALA A 167 21.55 3.92 17.06
CA ALA A 167 21.41 3.67 15.64
C ALA A 167 22.36 4.58 14.82
N LYS A 168 22.62 5.81 15.27
CA LYS A 168 23.62 6.70 14.66
C LYS A 168 25.06 6.18 14.81
N LYS A 169 25.37 5.43 15.86
CA LYS A 169 26.73 4.91 16.13
C LYS A 169 26.97 3.54 15.49
N LEU A 170 25.92 2.75 15.25
CA LEU A 170 25.96 1.47 14.52
C LEU A 170 25.86 1.63 13.01
N SER A 171 25.32 2.77 12.51
CA SER A 171 25.03 3.00 11.10
C SER A 171 26.26 3.20 10.21
N SER A 172 27.49 3.18 10.74
CA SER A 172 28.69 3.33 9.91
C SER A 172 29.10 2.06 9.14
N SER A 173 28.60 0.88 9.51
CA SER A 173 28.86 -0.38 8.81
C SER A 173 27.59 -1.07 8.25
N GLU A 174 26.43 -0.83 8.86
CA GLU A 174 25.12 -1.40 8.41
C GLU A 174 24.42 -0.53 7.36
N ASP A 175 24.75 0.76 7.29
CA ASP A 175 24.14 1.71 6.32
C ASP A 175 24.25 1.26 4.85
N HIS A 176 25.25 0.43 4.50
CA HIS A 176 25.39 -0.07 3.13
C HIS A 176 24.45 -1.24 2.84
N ALA A 177 24.21 -2.11 3.81
CA ALA A 177 23.28 -3.22 3.65
C ALA A 177 21.83 -2.75 3.66
N ASP A 178 21.47 -1.86 4.59
CA ASP A 178 20.13 -1.27 4.68
C ASP A 178 19.79 -0.38 3.44
N LYS A 179 20.77 0.37 2.94
CA LYS A 179 20.63 1.10 1.68
C LYS A 179 20.46 0.17 0.48
N LEU A 180 21.20 -0.94 0.44
CA LEU A 180 21.02 -1.94 -0.62
C LEU A 180 19.65 -2.61 -0.54
N ILE A 181 19.19 -2.97 0.65
CA ILE A 181 17.87 -3.56 0.87
C ILE A 181 16.77 -2.55 0.51
N SER A 182 16.86 -1.31 0.97
CA SER A 182 15.88 -0.26 0.65
C SER A 182 15.84 0.05 -0.86
N VAL A 183 16.99 0.09 -1.53
CA VAL A 183 17.04 0.27 -2.99
C VAL A 183 16.48 -0.94 -3.75
N LEU A 184 16.68 -2.16 -3.24
CA LEU A 184 16.09 -3.36 -3.83
C LEU A 184 14.58 -3.42 -3.61
N GLU A 185 14.09 -3.05 -2.44
CA GLU A 185 12.67 -2.94 -2.14
C GLU A 185 12.02 -1.86 -2.99
N GLU A 186 12.62 -0.68 -3.08
CA GLU A 186 12.17 0.42 -3.92
C GLU A 186 12.14 0.02 -5.40
N ARG A 187 13.20 -0.61 -5.92
CA ARG A 187 13.23 -1.14 -7.29
C ARG A 187 12.17 -2.22 -7.51
N SER A 188 11.91 -3.09 -6.53
CA SER A 188 10.87 -4.11 -6.66
C SER A 188 9.48 -3.51 -6.74
N ILE A 189 9.24 -2.40 -6.01
CA ILE A 189 8.00 -1.63 -6.10
C ILE A 189 7.88 -0.98 -7.48
N TRP A 190 8.93 -0.31 -7.96
CA TRP A 190 8.94 0.34 -9.27
C TRP A 190 8.78 -0.66 -10.42
N GLN A 191 9.47 -1.81 -10.38
CA GLN A 191 9.29 -2.88 -11.36
C GLN A 191 7.87 -3.46 -11.39
N LYS A 192 7.19 -3.51 -10.24
CA LYS A 192 5.80 -3.97 -10.16
C LYS A 192 4.83 -3.04 -10.92
N TYR A 193 5.20 -1.78 -11.08
CA TYR A 193 4.39 -0.77 -11.77
C TYR A 193 4.96 -0.36 -13.14
N GLY A 194 5.99 -1.06 -13.66
CA GLY A 194 6.51 -0.88 -15.03
C GLY A 194 7.48 0.29 -15.22
N PHE A 195 8.18 0.73 -14.14
CA PHE A 195 9.22 1.75 -14.18
C PHE A 195 10.61 1.18 -13.90
#